data_17d2dc143d778aa3809b984505206766
#
_entry.id   17d2dc143d778aa3809b984505206766
#
_cell.length_a   1.000
_cell.length_b   1.000
_cell.length_c   1.000
_cell.angle_alpha   90.00
_cell.angle_beta   90.00
_cell.angle_gamma   90.00
#
_symmetry.space_group_name_H-M   'P 1'
#
loop_
_entity.id
_entity.type
_entity.pdbx_description
1 polymer ?
#
loop_
_entity_poly.entity_id
_entity_poly.type
_entity_poly.pdbx_seq_one_letter_code
_entity_poly.pdbx_strand_id
1 'polypeptide(L)'
;MSESPQSGQGSKGIKESLWDPIAGFGVTFRTMFKKVVTEQYPFEKLPAAPRFHGRHQLNRWPDGLEKCIGCELCAWACPADAIYVEGASNVDLPDGSGRFSPGERYGRVYQINYLRCILCGLCIEACPTRALTMTNEYELADDNRADLIYEKSDLLAPLLPGMEEPPHAMRLGDDEGDYYRGATR
;
A
#
# COMPACT_ATOMS: atom_id res chain seq x y z
N MET A 1 8.53 18.58 -37.28
CA MET A 1 7.13 18.72 -37.70
C MET A 1 6.88 17.68 -38.76
N SER A 2 6.34 16.53 -38.41
CA SER A 2 6.00 15.43 -39.35
C SER A 2 4.49 15.30 -39.33
N GLU A 3 3.89 15.63 -40.47
CA GLU A 3 2.45 15.49 -40.72
C GLU A 3 2.08 14.00 -40.69
N SER A 4 1.10 13.67 -39.84
CA SER A 4 0.45 12.36 -39.85
C SER A 4 -0.49 12.26 -41.06
N PRO A 5 -0.51 11.13 -41.79
CA PRO A 5 -1.41 10.97 -42.91
C PRO A 5 -2.85 10.86 -42.41
N GLN A 6 -3.70 11.76 -42.87
CA GLN A 6 -5.15 11.70 -42.67
C GLN A 6 -5.68 10.50 -43.49
N SER A 7 -6.15 9.46 -42.78
CA SER A 7 -6.88 8.36 -43.37
C SER A 7 -8.20 8.87 -43.96
N GLY A 8 -8.31 8.87 -45.29
CA GLY A 8 -9.53 9.26 -46.01
C GLY A 8 -10.75 8.45 -45.55
N GLN A 9 -11.70 9.12 -44.91
CA GLN A 9 -13.04 8.58 -44.67
C GLN A 9 -13.76 8.52 -46.03
N GLY A 10 -13.64 7.37 -46.74
CA GLY A 10 -14.50 7.05 -47.86
C GLY A 10 -15.94 7.00 -47.37
N SER A 11 -16.85 7.74 -48.00
CA SER A 11 -18.28 7.67 -47.74
C SER A 11 -18.78 6.24 -47.97
N LYS A 12 -19.05 5.50 -46.89
CA LYS A 12 -19.71 4.20 -46.97
C LYS A 12 -21.09 4.37 -47.62
N GLY A 13 -21.38 3.59 -48.64
CA GLY A 13 -22.67 3.64 -49.30
C GLY A 13 -23.82 3.30 -48.34
N ILE A 14 -25.02 3.86 -48.59
CA ILE A 14 -26.22 3.67 -47.73
C ILE A 14 -26.49 2.18 -47.42
N LYS A 15 -26.17 1.28 -48.39
CA LYS A 15 -26.32 -0.18 -48.22
C LYS A 15 -25.39 -0.77 -47.16
N GLU A 16 -24.16 -0.31 -47.06
CA GLU A 16 -23.20 -0.73 -46.01
C GLU A 16 -23.68 -0.29 -44.65
N SER A 17 -24.23 0.91 -44.51
CA SER A 17 -24.77 1.44 -43.26
C SER A 17 -25.96 0.65 -42.71
N LEU A 18 -26.80 0.05 -43.58
CA LEU A 18 -27.93 -0.79 -43.16
C LEU A 18 -27.53 -2.18 -42.70
N TRP A 19 -26.38 -2.71 -43.17
CA TRP A 19 -25.85 -4.01 -42.73
C TRP A 19 -24.96 -3.93 -41.49
N ASP A 20 -24.41 -2.77 -41.18
CA ASP A 20 -23.53 -2.58 -40.01
C ASP A 20 -24.18 -3.04 -38.68
N PRO A 21 -25.45 -2.70 -38.33
CA PRO A 21 -26.10 -3.21 -37.14
C PRO A 21 -26.23 -4.74 -37.11
N ILE A 22 -26.59 -5.34 -38.28
CA ILE A 22 -26.75 -6.79 -38.41
C ILE A 22 -25.39 -7.49 -38.24
N ALA A 23 -24.35 -6.93 -38.84
CA ALA A 23 -22.98 -7.41 -38.64
C ALA A 23 -22.54 -7.37 -37.18
N GLY A 24 -22.93 -6.33 -36.43
CA GLY A 24 -22.71 -6.21 -34.99
C GLY A 24 -23.34 -7.37 -34.20
N PHE A 25 -24.57 -7.75 -34.52
CA PHE A 25 -25.22 -8.93 -33.92
C PHE A 25 -24.45 -10.23 -34.23
N GLY A 26 -23.91 -10.37 -35.41
CA GLY A 26 -23.08 -11.52 -35.77
C GLY A 26 -21.80 -11.64 -34.93
N VAL A 27 -21.16 -10.50 -34.61
CA VAL A 27 -19.99 -10.46 -33.73
C VAL A 27 -20.36 -10.88 -32.31
N THR A 28 -21.44 -10.34 -31.75
CA THR A 28 -21.89 -10.69 -30.39
C THR A 28 -22.31 -12.14 -30.28
N PHE A 29 -23.06 -12.63 -31.26
CA PHE A 29 -23.45 -14.03 -31.34
C PHE A 29 -22.23 -14.97 -31.37
N ARG A 30 -21.25 -14.69 -32.22
CA ARG A 30 -20.00 -15.46 -32.25
C ARG A 30 -19.23 -15.42 -30.92
N THR A 31 -19.31 -14.30 -30.20
CA THR A 31 -18.62 -14.14 -28.94
C THR A 31 -19.20 -15.01 -27.80
N MET A 32 -20.51 -15.33 -27.87
CA MET A 32 -21.18 -16.24 -26.93
C MET A 32 -20.57 -17.65 -26.90
N PHE A 33 -19.94 -18.09 -27.97
CA PHE A 33 -19.33 -19.42 -28.09
C PHE A 33 -17.81 -19.41 -27.84
N LYS A 34 -17.23 -18.26 -27.45
CA LYS A 34 -15.83 -18.22 -27.06
C LYS A 34 -15.64 -18.82 -25.65
N LYS A 35 -14.44 -19.34 -25.41
CA LYS A 35 -14.06 -19.82 -24.06
C LYS A 35 -14.28 -18.69 -23.05
N VAL A 36 -14.98 -19.01 -21.98
CA VAL A 36 -15.16 -18.10 -20.83
C VAL A 36 -13.81 -17.84 -20.18
N VAL A 37 -13.48 -16.56 -19.99
CA VAL A 37 -12.25 -16.10 -19.31
C VAL A 37 -12.57 -15.39 -17.99
N THR A 38 -13.83 -15.48 -17.55
CA THR A 38 -14.30 -14.87 -16.30
C THR A 38 -13.76 -15.67 -15.12
N GLU A 39 -13.24 -14.98 -14.14
CA GLU A 39 -12.83 -15.55 -12.86
C GLU A 39 -13.99 -15.45 -11.87
N GLN A 40 -14.17 -16.51 -11.10
CA GLN A 40 -15.31 -16.63 -10.18
C GLN A 40 -14.97 -15.98 -8.82
N TYR A 41 -14.67 -14.68 -8.82
CA TYR A 41 -14.50 -13.95 -7.57
C TYR A 41 -15.82 -13.93 -6.77
N PRO A 42 -15.85 -14.14 -5.45
CA PRO A 42 -14.69 -14.27 -4.53
C PRO A 42 -14.16 -15.71 -4.33
N PHE A 43 -14.74 -16.71 -5.01
CA PHE A 43 -14.39 -18.13 -4.83
C PHE A 43 -13.02 -18.46 -5.44
N GLU A 44 -12.71 -17.86 -6.58
CA GLU A 44 -11.42 -17.95 -7.24
C GLU A 44 -10.77 -16.57 -7.24
N LYS A 45 -9.70 -16.39 -6.47
CA LYS A 45 -8.94 -15.13 -6.39
C LYS A 45 -7.68 -15.23 -7.22
N LEU A 46 -7.42 -14.22 -8.04
CA LEU A 46 -6.13 -14.09 -8.72
C LEU A 46 -5.00 -13.87 -7.70
N PRO A 47 -3.87 -14.55 -7.87
CA PRO A 47 -2.68 -14.25 -7.10
C PRO A 47 -2.20 -12.83 -7.43
N ALA A 48 -1.97 -12.02 -6.42
CA ALA A 48 -1.41 -10.68 -6.59
C ALA A 48 0.00 -10.76 -7.20
N ALA A 49 0.35 -9.78 -8.05
CA ALA A 49 1.68 -9.69 -8.63
C ALA A 49 2.76 -9.49 -7.52
N PRO A 50 4.01 -9.96 -7.70
CA PRO A 50 5.05 -9.86 -6.66
C PRO A 50 5.38 -8.44 -6.20
N ARG A 51 5.09 -7.43 -7.03
CA ARG A 51 5.30 -6.01 -6.71
C ARG A 51 3.96 -5.25 -6.69
N PHE A 52 2.92 -5.91 -6.23
CA PHE A 52 1.61 -5.28 -6.10
C PHE A 52 1.63 -4.22 -4.99
N HIS A 53 0.99 -3.09 -5.24
CA HIS A 53 0.82 -2.02 -4.29
C HIS A 53 -0.54 -2.17 -3.59
N GLY A 54 -0.59 -3.00 -2.56
CA GLY A 54 -1.78 -3.19 -1.74
C GLY A 54 -1.76 -2.33 -0.46
N ARG A 55 -2.34 -2.86 0.62
CA ARG A 55 -2.42 -2.17 1.90
C ARG A 55 -1.04 -1.89 2.48
N HIS A 56 -0.86 -0.72 3.07
CA HIS A 56 0.36 -0.35 3.78
C HIS A 56 0.52 -1.15 5.07
N GLN A 57 1.78 -1.38 5.45
CA GLN A 57 2.13 -2.02 6.71
C GLN A 57 3.33 -1.30 7.33
N LEU A 58 3.25 -1.01 8.63
CA LEU A 58 4.35 -0.53 9.44
C LEU A 58 5.11 -1.73 10.04
N ASN A 59 6.36 -1.86 9.68
CA ASN A 59 7.18 -2.99 10.10
C ASN A 59 7.78 -2.80 11.49
N ARG A 60 8.10 -3.92 12.12
CA ARG A 60 8.80 -4.02 13.40
C ARG A 60 10.21 -4.56 13.22
N TRP A 61 11.02 -4.31 14.21
CA TRP A 61 12.30 -5.01 14.39
C TRP A 61 12.07 -6.42 14.95
N PRO A 62 13.06 -7.33 14.87
CA PRO A 62 12.90 -8.72 15.33
C PRO A 62 12.58 -8.88 16.83
N ASP A 63 12.88 -7.88 17.66
CA ASP A 63 12.51 -7.84 19.08
C ASP A 63 11.11 -7.28 19.35
N GLY A 64 10.45 -6.74 18.32
CA GLY A 64 9.12 -6.17 18.42
C GLY A 64 9.07 -4.65 18.38
N LEU A 65 10.21 -3.95 18.54
CA LEU A 65 10.27 -2.49 18.45
C LEU A 65 9.87 -2.00 17.05
N GLU A 66 9.30 -0.81 17.02
CA GLU A 66 8.81 -0.22 15.77
C GLU A 66 9.97 0.34 14.94
N LYS A 67 9.91 0.18 13.62
CA LYS A 67 10.88 0.81 12.70
C LYS A 67 10.56 2.28 12.41
N CYS A 68 9.33 2.71 12.66
CA CYS A 68 8.91 4.09 12.38
C CYS A 68 9.48 5.05 13.42
N ILE A 69 10.20 6.05 12.94
CA ILE A 69 10.81 7.12 13.77
C ILE A 69 10.00 8.43 13.74
N GLY A 70 8.81 8.43 13.11
CA GLY A 70 7.98 9.64 13.06
C GLY A 70 8.64 10.83 12.36
N CYS A 71 9.38 10.59 11.27
CA CYS A 71 10.10 11.64 10.52
C CYS A 71 9.23 12.44 9.55
N GLU A 72 7.96 12.03 9.35
CA GLU A 72 6.97 12.69 8.49
C GLU A 72 7.29 12.72 6.98
N LEU A 73 8.43 12.19 6.52
CA LEU A 73 8.82 12.19 5.11
C LEU A 73 7.81 11.49 4.20
N CYS A 74 7.15 10.46 4.69
CA CYS A 74 6.09 9.77 3.94
C CYS A 74 4.85 10.65 3.73
N ALA A 75 4.50 11.50 4.70
CA ALA A 75 3.42 12.47 4.57
C ALA A 75 3.78 13.55 3.54
N TRP A 76 4.99 14.08 3.59
CA TRP A 76 5.51 15.05 2.63
C TRP A 76 5.58 14.52 1.20
N ALA A 77 5.90 13.24 1.02
CA ALA A 77 5.97 12.60 -0.28
C ALA A 77 4.61 12.20 -0.85
N CYS A 78 3.54 12.29 -0.06
CA CYS A 78 2.22 11.85 -0.47
C CYS A 78 1.54 12.87 -1.40
N PRO A 79 1.30 12.55 -2.69
CA PRO A 79 0.68 13.49 -3.63
C PRO A 79 -0.80 13.72 -3.37
N ALA A 80 -1.43 12.83 -2.58
CA ALA A 80 -2.86 12.86 -2.28
C ALA A 80 -3.17 13.40 -0.86
N ASP A 81 -2.13 13.80 -0.11
CA ASP A 81 -2.26 14.26 1.28
C ASP A 81 -3.10 13.28 2.13
N ALA A 82 -2.78 11.98 1.98
CA ALA A 82 -3.51 10.88 2.60
C ALA A 82 -2.90 10.41 3.92
N ILE A 83 -1.68 10.87 4.27
CA ILE A 83 -0.91 10.38 5.40
C ILE A 83 -0.74 11.48 6.44
N TYR A 84 -1.09 11.18 7.68
CA TYR A 84 -0.86 12.05 8.83
C TYR A 84 0.09 11.36 9.80
N VAL A 85 1.14 12.04 10.21
CA VAL A 85 2.17 11.50 11.12
C VAL A 85 2.55 12.54 12.16
N GLU A 86 2.65 12.11 13.41
CA GLU A 86 3.26 12.90 14.49
C GLU A 86 4.36 12.07 15.14
N GLY A 87 5.57 12.64 15.19
CA GLY A 87 6.67 12.08 15.94
C GLY A 87 6.66 12.51 17.41
N ALA A 88 7.21 11.68 18.28
CA ALA A 88 7.44 12.00 19.67
C ALA A 88 8.84 11.53 20.14
N SER A 89 9.32 12.08 21.25
CA SER A 89 10.56 11.62 21.89
C SER A 89 10.35 10.24 22.51
N ASN A 90 11.34 9.39 22.34
CA ASN A 90 11.36 8.02 22.82
C ASN A 90 12.34 7.83 24.01
N VAL A 91 13.13 8.87 24.31
CA VAL A 91 14.24 8.77 25.28
C VAL A 91 13.75 8.84 26.72
N ASP A 92 12.64 9.56 26.95
CA ASP A 92 12.15 9.86 28.29
C ASP A 92 10.68 9.49 28.46
N LEU A 93 10.36 8.19 28.37
CA LEU A 93 9.05 7.75 28.84
C LEU A 93 9.02 7.91 30.37
N PRO A 94 8.10 8.71 30.92
CA PRO A 94 8.13 9.14 32.33
C PRO A 94 8.03 7.98 33.33
N ASP A 95 7.59 6.84 32.87
CA ASP A 95 7.36 5.61 33.66
C ASP A 95 8.53 4.61 33.62
N GLY A 96 9.58 4.89 32.84
CA GLY A 96 10.70 3.97 32.66
C GLY A 96 10.34 2.67 31.96
N SER A 97 9.19 2.63 31.27
CA SER A 97 8.64 1.41 30.62
C SER A 97 9.46 0.92 29.41
N GLY A 98 10.44 1.69 28.96
CA GLY A 98 11.27 1.34 27.83
C GLY A 98 11.03 2.21 26.60
N ARG A 99 11.25 1.66 25.40
CA ARG A 99 11.21 2.39 24.12
C ARG A 99 10.20 1.78 23.17
N PHE A 100 9.61 2.62 22.30
CA PHE A 100 8.80 2.17 21.18
C PHE A 100 9.63 1.85 19.93
N SER A 101 10.77 2.54 19.77
CA SER A 101 11.72 2.35 18.68
C SER A 101 13.14 2.37 19.21
N PRO A 102 14.14 1.84 18.48
CA PRO A 102 15.55 1.88 18.93
C PRO A 102 16.14 3.29 19.01
N GLY A 103 15.66 4.22 18.17
CA GLY A 103 16.16 5.59 18.10
C GLY A 103 15.56 6.53 19.14
N GLU A 104 15.95 7.80 19.07
CA GLU A 104 15.47 8.86 19.96
C GLU A 104 14.01 9.26 19.73
N ARG A 105 13.44 8.90 18.56
CA ARG A 105 12.10 9.29 18.14
C ARG A 105 11.29 8.06 17.69
N TYR A 106 9.98 8.14 17.88
CA TYR A 106 9.02 7.16 17.36
C TYR A 106 7.79 7.85 16.77
N GLY A 107 7.03 7.15 15.94
CA GLY A 107 5.75 7.64 15.43
C GLY A 107 4.67 7.51 16.49
N ARG A 108 4.29 8.61 17.15
CA ARG A 108 3.23 8.63 18.15
C ARG A 108 1.87 8.43 17.50
N VAL A 109 1.57 9.23 16.48
CA VAL A 109 0.36 9.12 15.66
C VAL A 109 0.77 8.77 14.25
N TYR A 110 0.04 7.85 13.65
CA TYR A 110 0.20 7.50 12.25
C TYR A 110 -1.16 7.11 11.68
N GLN A 111 -1.59 7.83 10.66
CA GLN A 111 -2.88 7.57 10.01
C GLN A 111 -2.73 7.57 8.49
N ILE A 112 -3.46 6.69 7.82
CA ILE A 112 -3.60 6.69 6.36
C ILE A 112 -5.09 6.72 6.01
N ASN A 113 -5.49 7.74 5.28
CA ASN A 113 -6.84 7.83 4.74
C ASN A 113 -6.89 7.13 3.37
N TYR A 114 -7.40 5.90 3.35
CA TYR A 114 -7.52 5.11 2.13
C TYR A 114 -8.56 5.65 1.14
N LEU A 115 -9.44 6.55 1.56
CA LEU A 115 -10.34 7.26 0.66
C LEU A 115 -9.63 8.32 -0.20
N ARG A 116 -8.43 8.74 0.21
CA ARG A 116 -7.57 9.67 -0.54
C ARG A 116 -6.39 8.96 -1.18
N CYS A 117 -5.90 7.89 -0.57
CA CYS A 117 -4.71 7.16 -1.02
C CYS A 117 -4.91 6.58 -2.43
N ILE A 118 -3.95 6.85 -3.32
CA ILE A 118 -3.95 6.34 -4.70
C ILE A 118 -3.02 5.12 -4.87
N LEU A 119 -2.48 4.58 -3.78
CA LEU A 119 -1.60 3.40 -3.76
C LEU A 119 -0.35 3.53 -4.67
N CYS A 120 0.17 4.74 -4.85
CA CYS A 120 1.30 5.01 -5.74
C CYS A 120 2.67 4.50 -5.22
N GLY A 121 2.81 4.30 -3.90
CA GLY A 121 4.05 3.80 -3.28
C GLY A 121 5.15 4.84 -3.03
N LEU A 122 4.98 6.12 -3.36
CA LEU A 122 5.98 7.16 -3.12
C LEU A 122 6.36 7.33 -1.64
N CYS A 123 5.42 7.07 -0.74
CA CYS A 123 5.64 7.09 0.70
C CYS A 123 6.63 6.02 1.18
N ILE A 124 6.67 4.86 0.50
CA ILE A 124 7.60 3.78 0.81
C ILE A 124 9.02 4.18 0.41
N GLU A 125 9.16 4.75 -0.78
CA GLU A 125 10.45 5.20 -1.30
C GLU A 125 11.05 6.33 -0.45
N ALA A 126 10.19 7.20 0.11
CA ALA A 126 10.58 8.27 1.00
C ALA A 126 10.96 7.81 2.42
N CYS A 127 10.63 6.57 2.81
CA CYS A 127 10.87 6.07 4.16
C CYS A 127 12.33 5.69 4.39
N PRO A 128 13.11 6.43 5.23
CA PRO A 128 14.54 6.18 5.41
C PRO A 128 14.84 4.88 6.17
N THR A 129 13.94 4.47 7.06
CA THR A 129 14.10 3.27 7.90
C THR A 129 13.46 2.01 7.30
N ARG A 130 12.83 2.12 6.13
CA ARG A 130 12.00 1.05 5.54
C ARG A 130 10.95 0.52 6.53
N ALA A 131 10.45 1.40 7.37
CA ALA A 131 9.37 1.09 8.30
C ALA A 131 8.07 0.83 7.55
N LEU A 132 7.81 1.58 6.48
CA LEU A 132 6.60 1.47 5.69
C LEU A 132 6.84 0.58 4.47
N THR A 133 5.99 -0.41 4.28
CA THR A 133 5.95 -1.29 3.10
C THR A 133 4.51 -1.48 2.63
N MET A 134 4.33 -2.02 1.44
CA MET A 134 3.02 -2.45 0.94
C MET A 134 2.91 -3.97 0.95
N THR A 135 1.73 -4.45 1.27
CA THR A 135 1.37 -5.87 1.26
C THR A 135 0.70 -6.24 -0.07
N ASN A 136 0.32 -7.49 -0.22
CA ASN A 136 -0.47 -7.96 -1.35
C ASN A 136 -2.00 -7.90 -1.07
N GLU A 137 -2.40 -7.30 0.05
CA GLU A 137 -3.81 -7.16 0.40
C GLU A 137 -4.45 -6.04 -0.41
N TYR A 138 -5.54 -6.35 -1.12
CA TYR A 138 -6.28 -5.42 -1.97
C TYR A 138 -7.76 -5.31 -1.60
N GLU A 139 -8.24 -6.17 -0.71
CA GLU A 139 -9.64 -6.19 -0.27
C GLU A 139 -9.83 -5.19 0.87
N LEU A 140 -9.98 -3.91 0.52
CA LEU A 140 -10.08 -2.78 1.44
C LEU A 140 -11.49 -2.16 1.44
N ALA A 141 -12.50 -2.90 0.97
CA ALA A 141 -13.86 -2.39 0.93
C ALA A 141 -14.51 -2.46 2.31
N ASP A 142 -15.15 -1.38 2.71
CA ASP A 142 -15.95 -1.29 3.93
C ASP A 142 -17.21 -0.48 3.66
N ASP A 143 -18.24 -0.63 4.49
CA ASP A 143 -19.51 0.09 4.38
C ASP A 143 -19.50 1.43 5.13
N ASN A 144 -18.49 1.68 5.96
CA ASN A 144 -18.30 2.91 6.72
C ASN A 144 -17.02 3.64 6.26
N ARG A 145 -17.14 4.94 6.00
CA ARG A 145 -15.99 5.77 5.60
C ARG A 145 -14.93 5.95 6.70
N ALA A 146 -15.33 5.90 7.96
CA ALA A 146 -14.41 6.06 9.08
C ALA A 146 -13.46 4.86 9.19
N ASP A 147 -13.94 3.67 8.90
CA ASP A 147 -13.16 2.43 8.99
C ASP A 147 -12.09 2.32 7.88
N LEU A 148 -12.16 3.18 6.85
CA LEU A 148 -11.13 3.34 5.83
C LEU A 148 -10.06 4.40 6.18
N ILE A 149 -10.10 4.94 7.39
CA ILE A 149 -9.02 5.74 7.96
C ILE A 149 -8.26 4.83 8.92
N TYR A 150 -7.20 4.20 8.41
CA TYR A 150 -6.40 3.27 9.21
C TYR A 150 -5.49 4.03 10.14
N GLU A 151 -5.54 3.66 11.39
CA GLU A 151 -4.66 4.16 12.43
C GLU A 151 -3.39 3.31 12.55
N LYS A 152 -2.49 3.75 13.41
CA LYS A 152 -1.21 3.07 13.66
C LYS A 152 -1.41 1.60 14.06
N SER A 153 -2.40 1.31 14.92
CA SER A 153 -2.74 -0.05 15.35
C SER A 153 -3.08 -0.99 14.20
N ASP A 154 -3.81 -0.48 13.20
CA ASP A 154 -4.26 -1.26 12.04
C ASP A 154 -3.14 -1.48 11.02
N LEU A 155 -2.18 -0.55 11.02
CA LEU A 155 -1.06 -0.56 10.08
C LEU A 155 0.16 -1.35 10.60
N LEU A 156 0.28 -1.52 11.92
CA LEU A 156 1.42 -2.22 12.52
C LEU A 156 1.41 -3.71 12.13
N ALA A 157 2.60 -4.21 11.78
CA ALA A 157 2.81 -5.64 11.59
C ALA A 157 2.45 -6.41 12.86
N PRO A 158 1.81 -7.58 12.74
CA PRO A 158 1.51 -8.42 13.89
C PRO A 158 2.79 -8.86 14.60
N LEU A 159 2.71 -9.05 15.91
CA LEU A 159 3.81 -9.61 16.69
C LEU A 159 4.02 -11.08 16.32
N LEU A 160 5.22 -11.43 15.95
CA LEU A 160 5.63 -12.81 15.66
C LEU A 160 6.14 -13.49 16.95
N PRO A 161 6.19 -14.84 16.97
CA PRO A 161 6.77 -15.57 18.10
C PRO A 161 8.19 -15.10 18.41
N GLY A 162 8.44 -14.70 19.65
CA GLY A 162 9.72 -14.15 20.10
C GLY A 162 9.82 -12.62 20.10
N MET A 163 8.81 -11.94 19.55
CA MET A 163 8.69 -10.47 19.66
C MET A 163 7.93 -10.10 20.95
N GLU A 164 8.27 -8.95 21.52
CA GLU A 164 7.57 -8.36 22.65
C GLU A 164 6.88 -7.07 22.21
N GLU A 165 5.72 -6.79 22.79
CA GLU A 165 4.99 -5.56 22.49
C GLU A 165 5.68 -4.35 23.11
N PRO A 166 5.97 -3.28 22.33
CA PRO A 166 6.49 -2.02 22.88
C PRO A 166 5.48 -1.34 23.83
N PRO A 167 5.96 -0.63 24.87
CA PRO A 167 7.36 -0.24 25.06
C PRO A 167 8.19 -1.29 25.82
N HIS A 168 9.43 -1.53 25.38
CA HIS A 168 10.40 -2.38 26.09
C HIS A 168 11.83 -1.93 25.79
N ALA A 169 12.83 -2.42 26.56
CA ALA A 169 14.23 -2.13 26.31
C ALA A 169 14.74 -2.78 25.01
N MET A 170 15.75 -2.20 24.38
CA MET A 170 16.44 -2.82 23.25
C MET A 170 17.08 -4.15 23.67
N ARG A 171 16.92 -5.21 22.83
CA ARG A 171 17.42 -6.55 23.15
C ARG A 171 18.45 -7.08 22.18
N LEU A 172 18.54 -6.52 20.97
CA LEU A 172 19.45 -6.98 19.91
C LEU A 172 20.86 -6.42 19.99
N GLY A 173 21.16 -5.60 20.97
CA GLY A 173 22.45 -4.99 21.23
C GLY A 173 22.36 -3.94 22.35
N ASP A 174 23.41 -3.84 23.15
CA ASP A 174 23.47 -2.84 24.24
C ASP A 174 23.76 -1.44 23.69
N ASP A 175 24.30 -1.34 22.46
CA ASP A 175 24.58 -0.09 21.77
C ASP A 175 23.70 0.03 20.52
N GLU A 176 23.21 1.23 20.24
CA GLU A 176 22.34 1.51 19.10
C GLU A 176 22.97 1.07 17.78
N GLY A 177 24.28 1.28 17.61
CA GLY A 177 25.01 0.85 16.42
C GLY A 177 25.08 -0.68 16.24
N ASP A 178 25.15 -1.43 17.33
CA ASP A 178 25.15 -2.90 17.32
C ASP A 178 23.75 -3.46 17.08
N TYR A 179 22.73 -2.79 17.61
CA TYR A 179 21.34 -3.11 17.36
C TYR A 179 21.04 -3.12 15.86
N TYR A 180 21.34 -2.03 15.16
CA TYR A 180 21.08 -1.91 13.72
C TYR A 180 21.88 -2.93 12.89
N ARG A 181 23.11 -3.26 13.28
CA ARG A 181 23.92 -4.30 12.63
C ARG A 181 23.37 -5.71 12.86
N GLY A 182 22.87 -5.99 14.04
CA GLY A 182 22.29 -7.28 14.40
C GLY A 182 20.94 -7.54 13.71
N ALA A 183 20.12 -6.52 13.59
CA ALA A 183 18.78 -6.60 13.03
C ALA A 183 18.74 -6.71 11.49
N THR A 184 19.86 -6.49 10.80
CA THR A 184 19.95 -6.59 9.33
C THR A 184 20.46 -7.95 8.83
N ARG A 185 20.76 -8.87 9.73
CA ARG A 185 21.13 -10.26 9.42
C ARG A 185 19.92 -11.17 9.53
#